data_518dde767183ba19013d1aba85fee04c
#
_entry.id   518dde767183ba19013d1aba85fee04c
#
_cell.length_a   1.000
_cell.length_b   1.000
_cell.length_c   1.000
_cell.angle_alpha   90.00
_cell.angle_beta   90.00
_cell.angle_gamma   90.00
#
_symmetry.space_group_name_H-M   'P 1'
#
loop_
_entity.id
_entity.type
_entity.pdbx_description
1 polymer ?
#
loop_
_entity_poly.entity_id
_entity_poly.type
_entity_poly.pdbx_seq_one_letter_code
_entity_poly.pdbx_strand_id
1 'polypeptide(L)'
;MRLRVVIFLSILIAFTFSLSPALALSPFEIFEASTLDQIIKRNKLIVGMEVEFFPFEYADEKGNPVGFDVDIAKLAAKELGVEIEIKDIEWTGLIPSLQSGKVDMIISGMTATLERAKAVTFSQAYFETGLCALLSQKKAPNIKDVKELNAPDRIIAVKVGTTGDLVTAKLFPKAQVNRYKDETACVREVVTGRADAFLYDQLSVAKHHKQNPKTTRAVLTPFTYEPYSIAMRKGDFDFWNWINMYLDTIKRDGRYQELYKKYFSEILQ
;
A
#
# COMPACT_ATOMS: atom_id res chain seq x y z
N MET A 1 70.41 -60.07 -6.94
CA MET A 1 70.14 -58.63 -6.97
C MET A 1 68.77 -58.44 -7.66
N ARG A 2 67.72 -58.21 -6.89
CA ARG A 2 66.33 -58.12 -7.37
C ARG A 2 65.90 -56.67 -7.60
N LEU A 3 65.63 -56.36 -8.86
CA LEU A 3 65.15 -55.07 -9.29
C LEU A 3 63.65 -55.01 -8.97
N ARG A 4 63.24 -54.07 -8.08
CA ARG A 4 61.82 -53.81 -7.78
C ARG A 4 61.32 -52.69 -8.71
N VAL A 5 60.44 -53.04 -9.61
CA VAL A 5 59.69 -52.09 -10.46
C VAL A 5 58.54 -51.57 -9.62
N VAL A 6 58.54 -50.27 -9.35
CA VAL A 6 57.43 -49.58 -8.69
C VAL A 6 56.54 -49.03 -9.79
N ILE A 7 55.34 -49.59 -9.93
CA ILE A 7 54.31 -49.06 -10.82
C ILE A 7 53.54 -47.99 -10.09
N PHE A 8 53.70 -46.73 -10.52
CA PHE A 8 52.83 -45.61 -10.09
C PHE A 8 51.51 -45.66 -10.86
N LEU A 9 50.44 -46.03 -10.16
CA LEU A 9 49.10 -45.99 -10.69
C LEU A 9 48.55 -44.57 -10.49
N SER A 10 48.58 -43.73 -11.54
CA SER A 10 48.01 -42.41 -11.53
C SER A 10 46.48 -42.53 -11.69
N ILE A 11 45.76 -42.35 -10.57
CA ILE A 11 44.31 -42.22 -10.60
C ILE A 11 43.93 -40.84 -11.10
N LEU A 12 43.56 -40.74 -12.36
CA LEU A 12 43.01 -39.52 -12.94
C LEU A 12 41.51 -39.38 -12.51
N ILE A 13 41.27 -38.65 -11.46
CA ILE A 13 39.91 -38.30 -11.04
C ILE A 13 39.38 -37.30 -12.05
N ALA A 14 38.59 -37.76 -12.99
CA ALA A 14 37.82 -36.89 -13.88
C ALA A 14 36.69 -36.24 -13.06
N PHE A 15 36.93 -35.01 -12.62
CA PHE A 15 35.90 -34.13 -12.03
C PHE A 15 34.94 -33.74 -13.15
N THR A 16 33.89 -34.52 -13.39
CA THR A 16 32.80 -34.10 -14.26
C THR A 16 32.03 -33.02 -13.55
N PHE A 17 32.37 -31.77 -13.88
CA PHE A 17 31.55 -30.61 -13.58
C PHE A 17 30.24 -30.82 -14.35
N SER A 18 29.21 -31.34 -13.66
CA SER A 18 27.84 -31.28 -14.15
C SER A 18 27.45 -29.79 -14.17
N LEU A 19 27.71 -29.12 -15.29
CA LEU A 19 27.00 -27.88 -15.60
C LEU A 19 25.53 -28.25 -15.70
N SER A 20 24.80 -28.14 -14.61
CA SER A 20 23.35 -28.03 -14.70
C SER A 20 23.08 -26.84 -15.63
N PRO A 21 22.45 -27.02 -16.79
CA PRO A 21 22.05 -25.88 -17.59
C PRO A 21 21.16 -25.04 -16.66
N ALA A 22 21.58 -23.81 -16.38
CA ALA A 22 20.68 -22.83 -15.82
C ALA A 22 19.52 -22.79 -16.82
N LEU A 23 18.37 -23.35 -16.44
CA LEU A 23 17.15 -23.30 -17.24
C LEU A 23 16.75 -21.82 -17.30
N ALA A 24 17.32 -21.09 -18.27
CA ALA A 24 16.80 -19.80 -18.63
C ALA A 24 15.37 -20.04 -19.13
N LEU A 25 14.39 -19.46 -18.46
CA LEU A 25 13.01 -19.50 -18.91
C LEU A 25 12.97 -19.06 -20.37
N SER A 26 12.28 -19.83 -21.20
CA SER A 26 12.04 -19.41 -22.58
C SER A 26 11.22 -18.11 -22.58
N PRO A 27 11.28 -17.29 -23.64
CA PRO A 27 10.39 -16.12 -23.78
C PRO A 27 8.92 -16.48 -23.59
N PHE A 28 8.51 -17.69 -23.97
CA PHE A 28 7.16 -18.20 -23.80
C PHE A 28 6.85 -18.53 -22.30
N GLU A 29 7.78 -19.12 -21.57
CA GLU A 29 7.60 -19.37 -20.12
C GLU A 29 7.60 -18.07 -19.31
N ILE A 30 8.37 -17.04 -19.71
CA ILE A 30 8.32 -15.72 -19.10
C ILE A 30 6.92 -15.10 -19.33
N PHE A 31 6.37 -15.24 -20.53
CA PHE A 31 5.04 -14.76 -20.86
C PHE A 31 3.96 -15.50 -20.04
N GLU A 32 4.02 -16.83 -19.95
CA GLU A 32 3.09 -17.61 -19.14
C GLU A 32 3.19 -17.36 -17.62
N ALA A 33 4.31 -16.80 -17.14
CA ALA A 33 4.52 -16.41 -15.75
C ALA A 33 3.92 -15.04 -15.40
N SER A 34 3.48 -14.24 -16.39
CA SER A 34 2.84 -12.93 -16.18
C SER A 34 1.61 -13.08 -15.28
N THR A 35 1.45 -12.16 -14.32
CA THR A 35 0.24 -12.09 -13.48
C THR A 35 -1.00 -11.89 -14.33
N LEU A 36 -0.90 -11.12 -15.41
CA LEU A 36 -2.02 -10.87 -16.34
C LEU A 36 -2.55 -12.19 -16.93
N ASP A 37 -1.65 -13.04 -17.44
CA ASP A 37 -2.04 -14.35 -17.98
C ASP A 37 -2.61 -15.28 -16.91
N GLN A 38 -2.03 -15.29 -15.73
CA GLN A 38 -2.54 -16.05 -14.59
C GLN A 38 -3.95 -15.65 -14.20
N ILE A 39 -4.25 -14.33 -14.19
CA ILE A 39 -5.60 -13.78 -13.92
C ILE A 39 -6.58 -14.27 -14.98
N ILE A 40 -6.22 -14.16 -16.27
CA ILE A 40 -7.06 -14.57 -17.39
C ILE A 40 -7.32 -16.08 -17.36
N LYS A 41 -6.26 -16.90 -17.23
CA LYS A 41 -6.36 -18.37 -17.17
C LYS A 41 -7.22 -18.86 -16.00
N ARG A 42 -7.12 -18.21 -14.85
CA ARG A 42 -7.88 -18.57 -13.64
C ARG A 42 -9.27 -17.93 -13.61
N ASN A 43 -9.60 -17.06 -14.57
CA ASN A 43 -10.83 -16.27 -14.65
C ASN A 43 -11.13 -15.46 -13.37
N LYS A 44 -10.09 -14.91 -12.70
CA LYS A 44 -10.26 -14.19 -11.43
C LYS A 44 -9.12 -13.22 -11.15
N LEU A 45 -9.47 -11.98 -10.79
CA LEU A 45 -8.56 -10.97 -10.23
C LEU A 45 -8.68 -10.99 -8.70
N ILE A 46 -7.58 -11.22 -8.00
CA ILE A 46 -7.51 -11.23 -6.53
C ILE A 46 -6.85 -9.94 -6.05
N VAL A 47 -7.59 -9.14 -5.28
CA VAL A 47 -7.17 -7.79 -4.86
C VAL A 47 -7.03 -7.74 -3.34
N GLY A 48 -5.88 -7.26 -2.87
CA GLY A 48 -5.65 -6.99 -1.44
C GLY A 48 -6.07 -5.56 -1.09
N MET A 49 -6.88 -5.43 -0.04
CA MET A 49 -7.31 -4.15 0.55
C MET A 49 -7.36 -4.29 2.07
N GLU A 50 -7.22 -3.17 2.80
CA GLU A 50 -7.61 -3.10 4.20
C GLU A 50 -8.96 -2.37 4.29
N VAL A 51 -10.05 -3.11 4.53
CA VAL A 51 -11.43 -2.61 4.36
C VAL A 51 -11.89 -1.77 5.56
N GLU A 52 -11.13 -0.69 5.86
CA GLU A 52 -11.40 0.23 6.97
C GLU A 52 -11.21 1.71 6.59
N PHE A 53 -10.82 2.01 5.34
CA PHE A 53 -10.40 3.35 4.92
C PHE A 53 -11.46 4.09 4.08
N PHE A 54 -12.43 4.73 4.75
CA PHE A 54 -13.44 5.57 4.08
C PHE A 54 -12.82 6.83 3.46
N PRO A 55 -13.22 7.23 2.23
CA PRO A 55 -14.21 6.63 1.33
C PRO A 55 -13.62 5.68 0.27
N PHE A 56 -12.37 5.25 0.44
CA PHE A 56 -11.63 4.45 -0.55
C PHE A 56 -12.04 2.98 -0.50
N GLU A 57 -11.93 2.32 0.64
CA GLU A 57 -12.37 0.95 0.88
C GLU A 57 -12.88 0.79 2.32
N TYR A 58 -14.14 0.42 2.45
CA TYR A 58 -14.80 0.24 3.76
C TYR A 58 -15.93 -0.77 3.64
N ALA A 59 -16.37 -1.30 4.79
CA ALA A 59 -17.50 -2.22 4.83
C ALA A 59 -18.83 -1.46 4.84
N ASP A 60 -19.79 -1.88 4.00
CA ASP A 60 -21.17 -1.43 4.08
C ASP A 60 -21.89 -2.04 5.31
N GLU A 61 -23.17 -1.70 5.52
CA GLU A 61 -23.96 -2.21 6.64
C GLU A 61 -24.12 -3.75 6.63
N LYS A 62 -23.88 -4.39 5.48
CA LYS A 62 -23.93 -5.86 5.31
C LYS A 62 -22.55 -6.52 5.42
N GLY A 63 -21.49 -5.72 5.63
CA GLY A 63 -20.12 -6.19 5.69
C GLY A 63 -19.46 -6.36 4.32
N ASN A 64 -20.08 -5.92 3.21
CA ASN A 64 -19.46 -6.03 1.90
C ASN A 64 -18.46 -4.88 1.66
N PRO A 65 -17.31 -5.14 1.01
CA PRO A 65 -16.38 -4.10 0.61
C PRO A 65 -17.02 -3.15 -0.43
N VAL A 66 -17.00 -1.86 -0.13
CA VAL A 66 -17.45 -0.75 -0.99
C VAL A 66 -16.49 0.42 -0.88
N GLY A 67 -16.50 1.32 -1.87
CA GLY A 67 -15.65 2.50 -1.87
C GLY A 67 -15.02 2.77 -3.23
N PHE A 68 -14.25 3.85 -3.31
CA PHE A 68 -13.63 4.31 -4.54
C PHE A 68 -12.62 3.30 -5.08
N ASP A 69 -11.73 2.78 -4.25
CA ASP A 69 -10.72 1.78 -4.61
C ASP A 69 -11.38 0.45 -5.00
N VAL A 70 -12.45 0.08 -4.27
CA VAL A 70 -13.25 -1.12 -4.58
C VAL A 70 -13.87 -1.02 -5.98
N ASP A 71 -14.44 0.13 -6.32
CA ASP A 71 -15.09 0.31 -7.63
C ASP A 71 -14.05 0.41 -8.76
N ILE A 72 -12.88 1.03 -8.54
CA ILE A 72 -11.76 0.97 -9.49
C ILE A 72 -11.33 -0.49 -9.72
N ALA A 73 -11.19 -1.29 -8.66
CA ALA A 73 -10.82 -2.70 -8.80
C ALA A 73 -11.89 -3.53 -9.54
N LYS A 74 -13.17 -3.28 -9.26
CA LYS A 74 -14.29 -3.93 -9.98
C LYS A 74 -14.30 -3.57 -11.46
N LEU A 75 -14.02 -2.31 -11.81
CA LEU A 75 -13.88 -1.91 -13.21
C LEU A 75 -12.71 -2.62 -13.88
N ALA A 76 -11.55 -2.77 -13.21
CA ALA A 76 -10.42 -3.50 -13.77
C ALA A 76 -10.77 -4.97 -14.06
N ALA A 77 -11.43 -5.65 -13.13
CA ALA A 77 -11.89 -7.02 -13.36
C ALA A 77 -12.87 -7.13 -14.54
N LYS A 78 -13.79 -6.16 -14.66
CA LYS A 78 -14.71 -6.08 -15.79
C LYS A 78 -14.00 -5.90 -17.13
N GLU A 79 -12.98 -5.04 -17.20
CA GLU A 79 -12.17 -4.85 -18.41
C GLU A 79 -11.36 -6.10 -18.78
N LEU A 80 -10.90 -6.86 -17.79
CA LEU A 80 -10.26 -8.15 -17.99
C LEU A 80 -11.23 -9.27 -18.38
N GLY A 81 -12.56 -9.06 -18.21
CA GLY A 81 -13.56 -10.08 -18.43
C GLY A 81 -13.51 -11.22 -17.42
N VAL A 82 -13.08 -10.96 -16.18
CA VAL A 82 -12.89 -11.96 -15.13
C VAL A 82 -13.70 -11.61 -13.86
N GLU A 83 -13.86 -12.59 -12.97
CA GLU A 83 -14.39 -12.36 -11.62
C GLU A 83 -13.42 -11.55 -10.75
N ILE A 84 -13.95 -10.92 -9.70
CA ILE A 84 -13.14 -10.24 -8.68
C ILE A 84 -13.29 -10.95 -7.33
N GLU A 85 -12.15 -11.10 -6.63
CA GLU A 85 -12.10 -11.50 -5.23
C GLU A 85 -11.34 -10.43 -4.44
N ILE A 86 -11.99 -9.78 -3.46
CA ILE A 86 -11.36 -8.81 -2.57
C ILE A 86 -10.97 -9.55 -1.30
N LYS A 87 -9.69 -9.49 -0.94
CA LYS A 87 -9.17 -10.00 0.33
C LYS A 87 -8.95 -8.84 1.28
N ASP A 88 -9.71 -8.84 2.37
CA ASP A 88 -9.48 -7.94 3.49
C ASP A 88 -8.25 -8.40 4.27
N ILE A 89 -7.23 -7.55 4.32
CA ILE A 89 -5.91 -7.84 4.88
C ILE A 89 -5.45 -6.64 5.69
N GLU A 90 -5.05 -6.87 6.94
CA GLU A 90 -4.42 -5.82 7.77
C GLU A 90 -3.28 -5.13 7.01
N TRP A 91 -3.13 -3.81 7.19
CA TRP A 91 -2.18 -2.94 6.47
C TRP A 91 -0.77 -3.52 6.33
N THR A 92 -0.19 -4.00 7.45
CA THR A 92 1.17 -4.55 7.46
C THR A 92 1.32 -5.86 6.70
N GLY A 93 0.21 -6.55 6.42
CA GLY A 93 0.14 -7.80 5.67
C GLY A 93 -0.01 -7.63 4.15
N LEU A 94 -0.36 -6.44 3.66
CA LEU A 94 -0.66 -6.20 2.23
C LEU A 94 0.54 -6.50 1.33
N ILE A 95 1.69 -5.83 1.55
CA ILE A 95 2.90 -6.05 0.73
C ILE A 95 3.41 -7.49 0.81
N PRO A 96 3.53 -8.13 1.99
CA PRO A 96 3.85 -9.56 2.09
C PRO A 96 2.88 -10.47 1.32
N SER A 97 1.58 -10.18 1.34
CA SER A 97 0.58 -10.96 0.60
C SER A 97 0.73 -10.81 -0.91
N LEU A 98 1.08 -9.62 -1.39
CA LEU A 98 1.39 -9.39 -2.81
C LEU A 98 2.66 -10.13 -3.23
N GLN A 99 3.74 -10.04 -2.45
CA GLN A 99 5.01 -10.71 -2.73
C GLN A 99 4.89 -12.22 -2.76
N SER A 100 4.06 -12.80 -1.90
CA SER A 100 3.82 -14.25 -1.85
C SER A 100 2.83 -14.75 -2.90
N GLY A 101 2.23 -13.86 -3.71
CA GLY A 101 1.24 -14.24 -4.72
C GLY A 101 -0.15 -14.57 -4.16
N LYS A 102 -0.42 -14.25 -2.89
CA LYS A 102 -1.77 -14.40 -2.29
C LYS A 102 -2.78 -13.44 -2.90
N VAL A 103 -2.31 -12.30 -3.38
CA VAL A 103 -3.07 -11.31 -4.15
C VAL A 103 -2.31 -10.93 -5.41
N ASP A 104 -3.00 -10.45 -6.43
CA ASP A 104 -2.41 -10.04 -7.70
C ASP A 104 -1.98 -8.59 -7.68
N MET A 105 -2.76 -7.75 -7.04
CA MET A 105 -2.49 -6.33 -6.84
C MET A 105 -3.00 -5.86 -5.47
N ILE A 106 -2.48 -4.72 -5.02
CA ILE A 106 -3.01 -3.96 -3.89
C ILE A 106 -3.55 -2.64 -4.43
N ILE A 107 -4.80 -2.32 -4.08
CA ILE A 107 -5.37 -0.99 -4.19
C ILE A 107 -6.07 -0.70 -2.85
N SER A 108 -5.48 0.18 -2.04
CA SER A 108 -5.87 0.41 -0.64
C SER A 108 -5.30 1.74 -0.14
N GLY A 109 -5.58 2.85 -0.85
CA GLY A 109 -5.01 4.15 -0.52
C GLY A 109 -3.48 4.12 -0.33
N MET A 110 -2.78 3.24 -1.02
CA MET A 110 -1.36 3.01 -0.78
C MET A 110 -0.48 4.04 -1.47
N THR A 111 0.17 4.90 -0.68
CA THR A 111 1.14 5.87 -1.18
C THR A 111 2.33 5.16 -1.83
N ALA A 112 2.66 5.54 -3.06
CA ALA A 112 3.89 5.12 -3.74
C ALA A 112 5.09 5.86 -3.14
N THR A 113 5.86 5.18 -2.29
CA THR A 113 7.10 5.70 -1.73
C THR A 113 8.31 4.99 -2.31
N LEU A 114 9.48 5.68 -2.33
CA LEU A 114 10.74 5.05 -2.76
C LEU A 114 11.11 3.84 -1.88
N GLU A 115 10.71 3.84 -0.60
CA GLU A 115 10.96 2.71 0.29
C GLU A 115 10.12 1.50 -0.11
N ARG A 116 8.80 1.69 -0.31
CA ARG A 116 7.91 0.61 -0.75
C ARG A 116 8.25 0.12 -2.17
N ALA A 117 8.74 1.01 -3.04
CA ALA A 117 9.17 0.67 -4.40
C ALA A 117 10.41 -0.25 -4.45
N LYS A 118 11.15 -0.42 -3.35
CA LYS A 118 12.18 -1.46 -3.24
C LYS A 118 11.57 -2.86 -3.16
N ALA A 119 10.33 -3.00 -2.68
CA ALA A 119 9.64 -4.26 -2.46
C ALA A 119 8.61 -4.61 -3.53
N VAL A 120 7.95 -3.60 -4.12
CA VAL A 120 6.86 -3.75 -5.10
C VAL A 120 7.03 -2.77 -6.26
N THR A 121 6.25 -2.94 -7.34
CA THR A 121 6.14 -1.99 -8.44
C THR A 121 4.82 -1.21 -8.30
N PHE A 122 4.84 0.09 -8.54
CA PHE A 122 3.66 0.95 -8.50
C PHE A 122 3.21 1.37 -9.89
N SER A 123 1.89 1.50 -10.06
CA SER A 123 1.30 2.20 -11.20
C SER A 123 1.58 3.71 -11.14
N GLN A 124 1.20 4.46 -12.17
CA GLN A 124 0.95 5.89 -12.03
C GLN A 124 -0.09 6.14 -10.92
N ALA A 125 -0.04 7.35 -10.32
CA ALA A 125 -0.99 7.72 -9.29
C ALA A 125 -2.42 7.77 -9.84
N TYR A 126 -3.36 7.15 -9.09
CA TYR A 126 -4.78 7.27 -9.40
C TYR A 126 -5.47 8.31 -8.51
N PHE A 127 -4.89 8.67 -7.36
CA PHE A 127 -5.38 9.71 -6.47
C PHE A 127 -4.20 10.44 -5.83
N GLU A 128 -4.38 11.71 -5.46
CA GLU A 128 -3.35 12.52 -4.80
C GLU A 128 -3.93 13.18 -3.57
N THR A 129 -3.19 13.11 -2.46
CA THR A 129 -3.54 13.68 -1.17
C THR A 129 -2.29 14.10 -0.42
N GLY A 130 -2.39 14.30 0.89
CA GLY A 130 -1.25 14.55 1.76
C GLY A 130 -1.59 14.28 3.21
N LEU A 131 -0.55 14.13 4.04
CA LEU A 131 -0.71 13.97 5.48
C LEU A 131 -1.12 15.29 6.12
N CYS A 132 -2.06 15.17 7.04
CA CYS A 132 -2.61 16.20 7.87
C CYS A 132 -2.55 15.80 9.35
N ALA A 133 -2.97 16.67 10.26
CA ALA A 133 -2.96 16.38 11.68
C ALA A 133 -4.35 16.56 12.30
N LEU A 134 -4.84 15.50 12.97
CA LEU A 134 -5.94 15.60 13.92
C LEU A 134 -5.34 15.92 15.29
N LEU A 135 -5.66 17.07 15.86
CA LEU A 135 -5.11 17.57 17.11
C LEU A 135 -6.09 17.40 18.25
N SER A 136 -5.61 17.06 19.45
CA SER A 136 -6.40 17.06 20.66
C SER A 136 -6.71 18.47 21.11
N GLN A 137 -7.99 18.84 21.23
CA GLN A 137 -8.42 20.12 21.79
C GLN A 137 -7.94 20.31 23.24
N LYS A 138 -7.85 19.23 24.00
CA LYS A 138 -7.41 19.25 25.41
C LYS A 138 -5.90 19.41 25.55
N LYS A 139 -5.11 18.71 24.72
CA LYS A 139 -3.67 18.59 24.90
C LYS A 139 -2.85 19.49 23.99
N ALA A 140 -3.39 19.84 22.82
CA ALA A 140 -2.74 20.65 21.81
C ALA A 140 -3.63 21.84 21.34
N PRO A 141 -4.26 22.62 22.26
CA PRO A 141 -5.24 23.66 21.85
C PRO A 141 -4.64 24.78 21.02
N ASN A 142 -3.36 25.07 21.21
CA ASN A 142 -2.70 26.25 20.62
C ASN A 142 -1.81 25.91 19.41
N ILE A 143 -1.62 24.64 19.04
CA ILE A 143 -0.82 24.26 17.89
C ILE A 143 -1.48 24.74 16.61
N LYS A 144 -0.77 25.54 15.83
CA LYS A 144 -1.23 26.09 14.54
C LYS A 144 -0.51 25.44 13.35
N ASP A 145 0.76 25.07 13.53
CA ASP A 145 1.59 24.41 12.52
C ASP A 145 1.99 23.02 13.05
N VAL A 146 1.89 22.00 12.20
CA VAL A 146 2.30 20.64 12.55
C VAL A 146 3.75 20.53 13.01
N LYS A 147 4.62 21.45 12.59
CA LYS A 147 6.02 21.52 13.03
C LYS A 147 6.17 21.72 14.54
N GLU A 148 5.20 22.33 15.20
CA GLU A 148 5.17 22.52 16.65
C GLU A 148 5.00 21.20 17.42
N LEU A 149 4.62 20.12 16.73
CA LEU A 149 4.60 18.77 17.29
C LEU A 149 6.00 18.19 17.50
N ASN A 150 7.06 18.80 16.95
CA ASN A 150 8.44 18.35 17.13
C ASN A 150 9.06 18.85 18.44
N ALA A 151 8.48 18.45 19.56
CA ALA A 151 8.94 18.81 20.91
C ALA A 151 8.89 17.58 21.83
N PRO A 152 9.76 17.50 22.87
CA PRO A 152 9.92 16.30 23.70
C PRO A 152 8.70 15.99 24.59
N ASP A 153 7.84 16.98 24.84
CA ASP A 153 6.61 16.87 25.60
C ASP A 153 5.39 16.50 24.73
N ARG A 154 5.59 16.32 23.41
CA ARG A 154 4.53 15.98 22.48
C ARG A 154 4.43 14.49 22.24
N ILE A 155 3.20 13.99 22.17
CA ILE A 155 2.87 12.60 21.88
C ILE A 155 2.08 12.54 20.58
N ILE A 156 2.63 11.84 19.58
CA ILE A 156 2.02 11.63 18.28
C ILE A 156 1.53 10.18 18.18
N ALA A 157 0.24 9.99 17.93
CA ALA A 157 -0.31 8.70 17.58
C ALA A 157 -0.18 8.47 16.07
N VAL A 158 0.21 7.26 15.65
CA VAL A 158 0.30 6.86 14.25
C VAL A 158 -0.17 5.43 14.05
N LYS A 159 -0.74 5.13 12.89
CA LYS A 159 -1.01 3.75 12.47
C LYS A 159 0.29 3.14 11.93
N VAL A 160 0.68 1.99 12.48
CA VAL A 160 1.96 1.34 12.18
C VAL A 160 2.14 1.07 10.68
N GLY A 161 3.33 1.40 10.14
CA GLY A 161 3.71 1.13 8.75
C GLY A 161 3.04 2.02 7.70
N THR A 162 2.20 2.99 8.09
CA THR A 162 1.67 4.02 7.18
C THR A 162 2.70 5.12 6.94
N THR A 163 2.48 5.99 5.94
CA THR A 163 3.35 7.15 5.73
C THR A 163 3.35 8.09 6.92
N GLY A 164 2.23 8.20 7.65
CA GLY A 164 2.15 8.93 8.91
C GLY A 164 3.15 8.43 9.96
N ASP A 165 3.35 7.11 10.06
CA ASP A 165 4.39 6.54 10.92
C ASP A 165 5.81 6.78 10.36
N LEU A 166 6.00 6.55 9.06
CA LEU A 166 7.32 6.64 8.43
C LEU A 166 7.93 8.05 8.48
N VAL A 167 7.11 9.11 8.39
CA VAL A 167 7.62 10.48 8.42
C VAL A 167 7.98 10.95 9.82
N THR A 168 7.51 10.31 10.90
CA THR A 168 7.75 10.78 12.27
C THR A 168 9.21 10.84 12.63
N ALA A 169 10.00 9.82 12.26
CA ALA A 169 11.43 9.79 12.53
C ALA A 169 12.19 10.95 11.87
N LYS A 170 11.74 11.41 10.73
CA LYS A 170 12.38 12.50 9.97
C LYS A 170 11.88 13.88 10.37
N LEU A 171 10.56 14.04 10.52
CA LEU A 171 9.93 15.36 10.73
C LEU A 171 9.73 15.70 12.20
N PHE A 172 9.58 14.69 13.06
CA PHE A 172 9.28 14.87 14.49
C PHE A 172 10.22 14.07 15.40
N PRO A 173 11.57 14.15 15.21
CA PRO A 173 12.55 13.34 15.95
C PRO A 173 12.59 13.61 17.45
N LYS A 174 12.00 14.71 17.92
CA LYS A 174 11.93 15.06 19.35
C LYS A 174 10.66 14.56 20.02
N ALA A 175 9.61 14.29 19.26
CA ALA A 175 8.31 13.87 19.80
C ALA A 175 8.32 12.39 20.22
N GLN A 176 7.49 12.05 21.19
CA GLN A 176 7.16 10.67 21.50
C GLN A 176 6.15 10.14 20.49
N VAL A 177 6.44 8.98 19.87
CA VAL A 177 5.58 8.36 18.84
C VAL A 177 4.98 7.08 19.37
N ASN A 178 3.66 7.05 19.50
CA ASN A 178 2.87 5.88 19.91
C ASN A 178 2.24 5.24 18.67
N ARG A 179 2.53 3.96 18.45
CA ARG A 179 2.10 3.17 17.28
C ARG A 179 0.93 2.27 17.61
N TYR A 180 -0.11 2.33 16.78
CA TYR A 180 -1.33 1.53 16.91
C TYR A 180 -1.59 0.75 15.63
N LYS A 181 -2.37 -0.35 15.74
CA LYS A 181 -2.68 -1.20 14.59
C LYS A 181 -3.72 -0.56 13.66
N ASP A 182 -4.69 0.15 14.23
CA ASP A 182 -5.84 0.69 13.52
C ASP A 182 -6.00 2.20 13.72
N GLU A 183 -6.69 2.82 12.79
CA GLU A 183 -6.98 4.25 12.76
C GLU A 183 -7.84 4.68 13.96
N THR A 184 -8.83 3.87 14.32
CA THR A 184 -9.77 4.16 15.42
C THR A 184 -9.05 4.26 16.76
N ALA A 185 -8.05 3.42 17.01
CA ALA A 185 -7.22 3.50 18.21
C ALA A 185 -6.43 4.82 18.25
N CYS A 186 -5.83 5.24 17.14
CA CYS A 186 -5.12 6.53 17.06
C CYS A 186 -6.06 7.71 17.35
N VAL A 187 -7.23 7.73 16.75
CA VAL A 187 -8.24 8.79 16.95
C VAL A 187 -8.69 8.83 18.42
N ARG A 188 -8.92 7.68 19.04
CA ARG A 188 -9.30 7.59 20.46
C ARG A 188 -8.26 8.20 21.38
N GLU A 189 -6.97 8.05 21.08
CA GLU A 189 -5.89 8.66 21.88
C GLU A 189 -5.95 10.19 21.84
N VAL A 190 -6.24 10.74 20.65
CA VAL A 190 -6.42 12.19 20.47
C VAL A 190 -7.68 12.70 21.16
N VAL A 191 -8.82 12.06 20.94
CA VAL A 191 -10.12 12.43 21.51
C VAL A 191 -10.10 12.44 23.04
N THR A 192 -9.42 11.46 23.64
CA THR A 192 -9.29 11.34 25.11
C THR A 192 -8.18 12.22 25.69
N GLY A 193 -7.35 12.85 24.86
CA GLY A 193 -6.23 13.69 25.27
C GLY A 193 -5.04 12.89 25.81
N ARG A 194 -4.86 11.64 25.39
CA ARG A 194 -3.66 10.85 25.66
C ARG A 194 -2.56 11.10 24.62
N ALA A 195 -2.91 11.48 23.38
CA ALA A 195 -1.99 11.98 22.38
C ALA A 195 -2.30 13.44 22.04
N ASP A 196 -1.29 14.19 21.61
CA ASP A 196 -1.41 15.56 21.10
C ASP A 196 -1.99 15.57 19.69
N ALA A 197 -1.56 14.60 18.86
CA ALA A 197 -1.94 14.53 17.46
C ALA A 197 -2.03 13.09 16.96
N PHE A 198 -2.83 12.91 15.89
CA PHE A 198 -2.79 11.77 14.98
C PHE A 198 -2.43 12.28 13.59
N LEU A 199 -1.41 11.72 12.98
CA LEU A 199 -0.96 12.08 11.62
C LEU A 199 -1.50 11.06 10.63
N TYR A 200 -2.34 11.55 9.72
CA TYR A 200 -2.96 10.68 8.72
C TYR A 200 -3.43 11.47 7.50
N ASP A 201 -4.02 10.79 6.54
CA ASP A 201 -4.48 11.38 5.29
C ASP A 201 -5.58 12.42 5.49
N GLN A 202 -5.57 13.45 4.64
CA GLN A 202 -6.42 14.64 4.77
C GLN A 202 -7.91 14.31 4.94
N LEU A 203 -8.45 13.41 4.10
CA LEU A 203 -9.88 13.07 4.13
C LEU A 203 -10.27 12.35 5.43
N SER A 204 -9.40 11.48 5.92
CA SER A 204 -9.61 10.79 7.19
C SER A 204 -9.55 11.75 8.36
N VAL A 205 -8.56 12.65 8.39
CA VAL A 205 -8.45 13.70 9.42
C VAL A 205 -9.70 14.59 9.44
N ALA A 206 -10.19 15.00 8.26
CA ALA A 206 -11.40 15.81 8.13
C ALA A 206 -12.64 15.04 8.66
N LYS A 207 -12.80 13.77 8.27
CA LYS A 207 -13.90 12.88 8.75
C LYS A 207 -13.88 12.77 10.26
N HIS A 208 -12.74 12.45 10.86
CA HIS A 208 -12.63 12.26 12.31
C HIS A 208 -12.84 13.54 13.10
N HIS A 209 -12.41 14.66 12.58
CA HIS A 209 -12.74 15.97 13.17
C HIS A 209 -14.25 16.24 13.12
N LYS A 210 -14.90 16.02 11.97
CA LYS A 210 -16.35 16.16 11.82
C LYS A 210 -17.13 15.28 12.80
N GLN A 211 -16.63 14.09 13.10
CA GLN A 211 -17.23 13.16 14.07
C GLN A 211 -16.97 13.57 15.55
N ASN A 212 -15.88 14.28 15.82
CA ASN A 212 -15.42 14.63 17.16
C ASN A 212 -15.12 16.14 17.32
N PRO A 213 -16.03 17.06 16.93
CA PRO A 213 -15.71 18.49 16.79
C PRO A 213 -15.43 19.19 18.13
N LYS A 214 -15.92 18.63 19.25
CA LYS A 214 -15.73 19.21 20.60
C LYS A 214 -14.38 18.83 21.22
N THR A 215 -13.77 17.74 20.79
CA THR A 215 -12.57 17.19 21.42
C THR A 215 -11.33 17.25 20.52
N THR A 216 -11.52 17.56 19.24
CA THR A 216 -10.44 17.62 18.26
C THR A 216 -10.43 18.93 17.51
N ARG A 217 -9.30 19.23 16.86
CA ARG A 217 -9.12 20.21 15.78
C ARG A 217 -8.40 19.53 14.62
N ALA A 218 -8.66 20.01 13.41
CA ALA A 218 -7.95 19.53 12.22
C ALA A 218 -7.02 20.61 11.65
N VAL A 219 -5.78 20.24 11.36
CA VAL A 219 -4.90 21.02 10.49
C VAL A 219 -4.93 20.32 9.15
N LEU A 220 -5.74 20.85 8.22
CA LEU A 220 -6.02 20.23 6.92
C LEU A 220 -5.12 20.73 5.78
N THR A 221 -4.16 21.61 6.07
CA THR A 221 -3.10 21.93 5.11
C THR A 221 -2.12 20.76 5.08
N PRO A 222 -2.02 20.03 3.94
CA PRO A 222 -1.11 18.89 3.84
C PRO A 222 0.34 19.32 4.02
N PHE A 223 1.11 18.55 4.75
CA PHE A 223 2.54 18.77 4.95
C PHE A 223 3.44 17.74 4.23
N THR A 224 2.82 16.77 3.53
CA THR A 224 3.46 15.84 2.61
C THR A 224 2.68 15.75 1.30
N TYR A 225 3.25 15.07 0.32
CA TYR A 225 2.59 14.67 -0.92
C TYR A 225 2.45 13.15 -0.93
N GLU A 226 1.22 12.67 -1.05
CA GLU A 226 0.86 11.25 -0.96
C GLU A 226 0.16 10.79 -2.24
N PRO A 227 0.92 10.33 -3.27
CA PRO A 227 0.34 9.77 -4.48
C PRO A 227 -0.11 8.32 -4.22
N TYR A 228 -1.42 8.06 -4.25
CA TYR A 228 -1.95 6.70 -4.15
C TYR A 228 -1.82 5.99 -5.48
N SER A 229 -1.25 4.80 -5.45
CA SER A 229 -0.96 3.99 -6.62
C SER A 229 -1.28 2.52 -6.37
N ILE A 230 -1.60 1.80 -7.44
CA ILE A 230 -1.80 0.36 -7.40
C ILE A 230 -0.44 -0.33 -7.29
N ALA A 231 -0.27 -1.21 -6.31
CA ALA A 231 0.95 -1.98 -6.16
C ALA A 231 0.83 -3.37 -6.78
N MET A 232 1.88 -3.79 -7.47
CA MET A 232 2.02 -5.06 -8.17
C MET A 232 3.35 -5.71 -7.84
N ARG A 233 3.50 -7.02 -8.11
CA ARG A 233 4.78 -7.72 -7.94
C ARG A 233 5.87 -7.10 -8.80
N LYS A 234 7.09 -7.10 -8.30
CA LYS A 234 8.26 -6.64 -9.07
C LYS A 234 8.53 -7.53 -10.27
N GLY A 235 8.94 -6.89 -11.38
CA GLY A 235 9.33 -7.61 -12.60
C GLY A 235 8.15 -8.01 -13.49
N ASP A 236 6.92 -7.76 -13.09
CA ASP A 236 5.72 -8.05 -13.89
C ASP A 236 5.37 -6.86 -14.78
N PHE A 237 6.12 -6.71 -15.87
CA PHE A 237 5.98 -5.59 -16.78
C PHE A 237 4.64 -5.60 -17.53
N ASP A 238 4.13 -6.77 -17.92
CA ASP A 238 2.89 -6.87 -18.69
C ASP A 238 1.69 -6.42 -17.87
N PHE A 239 1.59 -6.90 -16.64
CA PHE A 239 0.50 -6.49 -15.75
C PHE A 239 0.61 -5.02 -15.34
N TRP A 240 1.83 -4.54 -15.08
CA TRP A 240 2.09 -3.12 -14.82
C TRP A 240 1.68 -2.22 -15.99
N ASN A 241 2.04 -2.59 -17.21
CA ASN A 241 1.67 -1.86 -18.41
C ASN A 241 0.15 -1.86 -18.61
N TRP A 242 -0.50 -3.01 -18.44
CA TRP A 242 -1.94 -3.13 -18.56
C TRP A 242 -2.68 -2.25 -17.54
N ILE A 243 -2.27 -2.26 -16.27
CA ILE A 243 -2.86 -1.41 -15.22
C ILE A 243 -2.72 0.07 -15.55
N ASN A 244 -1.56 0.52 -16.07
CA ASN A 244 -1.39 1.92 -16.44
C ASN A 244 -2.27 2.31 -17.64
N MET A 245 -2.36 1.45 -18.66
CA MET A 245 -3.28 1.66 -19.78
C MET A 245 -4.74 1.69 -19.32
N TYR A 246 -5.12 0.80 -18.41
CA TYR A 246 -6.44 0.78 -17.80
C TYR A 246 -6.76 2.09 -17.07
N LEU A 247 -5.87 2.57 -16.19
CA LEU A 247 -6.05 3.83 -15.48
C LEU A 247 -6.19 5.03 -16.44
N ASP A 248 -5.37 5.08 -17.49
CA ASP A 248 -5.49 6.10 -18.53
C ASP A 248 -6.83 6.03 -19.27
N THR A 249 -7.29 4.83 -19.58
CA THR A 249 -8.56 4.60 -20.29
C THR A 249 -9.74 5.12 -19.49
N ILE A 250 -9.88 4.72 -18.21
CA ILE A 250 -11.00 5.15 -17.37
C ILE A 250 -10.97 6.65 -17.05
N LYS A 251 -9.77 7.28 -17.04
CA LYS A 251 -9.64 8.74 -16.89
C LYS A 251 -10.11 9.48 -18.13
N ARG A 252 -9.82 8.96 -19.35
CA ARG A 252 -10.16 9.60 -20.62
C ARG A 252 -11.63 9.43 -21.01
N ASP A 253 -12.23 8.29 -20.70
CA ASP A 253 -13.63 8.00 -21.08
C ASP A 253 -14.67 8.47 -20.05
N GLY A 254 -14.22 9.06 -18.93
CA GLY A 254 -15.09 9.70 -17.95
C GLY A 254 -15.50 8.81 -16.77
N ARG A 255 -15.27 7.50 -16.83
CA ARG A 255 -15.63 6.57 -15.72
C ARG A 255 -14.93 6.91 -14.40
N TYR A 256 -13.68 7.35 -14.46
CA TYR A 256 -12.96 7.82 -13.27
C TYR A 256 -13.67 9.04 -12.64
N GLN A 257 -14.12 10.01 -13.44
CA GLN A 257 -14.79 11.21 -12.97
C GLN A 257 -16.17 10.91 -12.37
N GLU A 258 -16.87 9.89 -12.89
CA GLU A 258 -18.13 9.40 -12.31
C GLU A 258 -17.89 8.81 -10.92
N LEU A 259 -16.87 7.95 -10.76
CA LEU A 259 -16.48 7.42 -9.46
C LEU A 259 -16.03 8.51 -8.50
N TYR A 260 -15.20 9.44 -8.97
CA TYR A 260 -14.74 10.57 -8.17
C TYR A 260 -15.92 11.39 -7.64
N LYS A 261 -16.88 11.74 -8.48
CA LYS A 261 -18.10 12.44 -8.06
C LYS A 261 -18.91 11.63 -7.05
N LYS A 262 -19.06 10.33 -7.27
CA LYS A 262 -19.83 9.45 -6.40
C LYS A 262 -19.31 9.46 -4.96
N TYR A 263 -17.99 9.46 -4.77
CA TYR A 263 -17.38 9.28 -3.44
C TYR A 263 -16.91 10.58 -2.78
N PHE A 264 -16.62 11.62 -3.55
CA PHE A 264 -15.96 12.81 -3.01
C PHE A 264 -16.79 14.09 -3.09
N SER A 265 -17.88 14.18 -3.89
CA SER A 265 -18.64 15.42 -4.05
C SER A 265 -19.21 15.98 -2.73
N GLU A 266 -19.67 15.11 -1.82
CA GLU A 266 -20.23 15.51 -0.54
C GLU A 266 -19.18 15.77 0.55
N ILE A 267 -17.96 15.27 0.34
CA ILE A 267 -16.87 15.39 1.32
C ILE A 267 -16.09 16.68 1.09
N LEU A 268 -16.04 17.15 -0.16
CA LEU A 268 -15.26 18.31 -0.58
C LEU A 268 -16.09 19.61 -0.63
N GLN A 269 -17.39 19.53 -0.31
CA GLN A 269 -18.27 20.68 -0.07
C GLN A 269 -18.24 21.08 1.41
#